data_65b10214fae6b79e5505b58c36450eb0
#
_entry.id   65b10214fae6b79e5505b58c36450eb0
#
_cell.length_a   1.000
_cell.length_b   1.000
_cell.length_c   1.000
_cell.angle_alpha   90.00
_cell.angle_beta   90.00
_cell.angle_gamma   90.00
#
_symmetry.space_group_name_H-M   'P 1'
#
loop_
_entity.id
_entity.type
_entity.pdbx_description
1 polymer ?
#
loop_
_entity_poly.entity_id
_entity_poly.type
_entity_poly.pdbx_seq_one_letter_code
_entity_poly.pdbx_strand_id
1 'polypeptide(L)'
;MKRAWIGWCCVAWTLAGCAGGRQPAPMPEAQQPPRNVVVHLDAAPRLNVDARGRPLALLVRIYKLRQRGAFEQAPYAAFLSPQAEREALGADLVETREITLVPGQRLDVSDRLARDTPWLGVVALFHAPAAHGWRMAFAAADAEQAGVTIGLHACSLTAGTGAAPAGDVPRPLSLVHCQ
;
A
#
# COMPACT_ATOMS: atom_id res chain seq x y z
N MET A 1 46.01 6.07 82.80
CA MET A 1 44.51 6.14 82.74
C MET A 1 44.15 7.00 81.53
N LYS A 2 43.74 6.42 80.41
CA LYS A 2 42.96 7.07 79.33
C LYS A 2 42.54 5.97 78.34
N ARG A 3 41.27 5.63 78.36
CA ARG A 3 40.66 4.61 77.51
C ARG A 3 40.44 5.24 76.11
N ALA A 4 40.94 4.62 75.07
CA ALA A 4 40.62 4.93 73.70
C ALA A 4 39.46 4.04 73.21
N TRP A 5 38.37 4.64 72.77
CA TRP A 5 37.25 3.97 72.12
C TRP A 5 37.48 3.97 70.61
N ILE A 6 37.57 2.77 70.09
CA ILE A 6 37.66 2.56 68.65
C ILE A 6 36.21 2.38 68.14
N GLY A 7 35.74 3.34 67.37
CA GLY A 7 34.43 3.29 66.69
C GLY A 7 34.55 2.46 65.43
N TRP A 8 33.68 1.44 65.34
CA TRP A 8 33.57 0.54 64.18
C TRP A 8 32.57 1.16 63.23
N CYS A 9 33.01 1.74 62.10
CA CYS A 9 32.18 2.20 61.00
C CYS A 9 31.79 0.99 60.14
N CYS A 10 30.58 0.54 60.25
CA CYS A 10 29.99 -0.42 59.28
C CYS A 10 29.60 0.36 58.01
N VAL A 11 30.39 0.22 56.97
CA VAL A 11 30.06 0.68 55.61
C VAL A 11 29.11 -0.35 54.98
N ALA A 12 27.81 -0.04 54.96
CA ALA A 12 26.79 -0.80 54.22
C ALA A 12 26.91 -0.44 52.74
N TRP A 13 27.46 -1.34 51.93
CA TRP A 13 27.41 -1.25 50.47
C TRP A 13 26.01 -1.67 49.99
N THR A 14 25.22 -0.70 49.58
CA THR A 14 23.97 -0.95 48.88
C THR A 14 24.32 -1.31 47.42
N LEU A 15 24.19 -2.58 47.06
CA LEU A 15 24.18 -3.08 45.70
C LEU A 15 22.89 -2.62 45.03
N ALA A 16 22.93 -1.47 44.34
CA ALA A 16 21.90 -1.07 43.40
C ALA A 16 21.99 -1.96 42.17
N GLY A 17 21.28 -3.08 42.17
CA GLY A 17 21.10 -3.93 40.99
C GLY A 17 20.29 -3.17 39.95
N CYS A 18 20.91 -2.72 38.87
CA CYS A 18 20.20 -2.31 37.67
C CYS A 18 19.48 -3.52 37.09
N ALA A 19 18.20 -3.65 37.38
CA ALA A 19 17.28 -4.53 36.66
C ALA A 19 17.12 -3.97 35.23
N GLY A 20 18.08 -4.25 34.35
CA GLY A 20 17.94 -4.00 32.93
C GLY A 20 16.79 -4.83 32.40
N GLY A 21 15.62 -4.21 32.26
CA GLY A 21 14.46 -4.81 31.63
C GLY A 21 14.87 -5.27 30.24
N ARG A 22 14.95 -6.59 30.05
CA ARG A 22 15.12 -7.18 28.73
C ARG A 22 13.91 -6.77 27.91
N GLN A 23 14.04 -5.81 26.99
CA GLN A 23 13.01 -5.57 26.00
C GLN A 23 12.76 -6.89 25.25
N PRO A 24 11.51 -7.34 25.13
CA PRO A 24 11.20 -8.51 24.34
C PRO A 24 11.80 -8.33 22.95
N ALA A 25 12.44 -9.37 22.42
CA ALA A 25 12.96 -9.34 21.05
C ALA A 25 11.81 -9.00 20.09
N PRO A 26 12.02 -8.14 19.09
CA PRO A 26 10.98 -7.83 18.12
C PRO A 26 10.52 -9.13 17.46
N MET A 27 9.19 -9.29 17.37
CA MET A 27 8.56 -10.45 16.75
C MET A 27 8.99 -10.55 15.29
N PRO A 28 9.40 -11.73 14.79
CA PRO A 28 9.71 -11.94 13.38
C PRO A 28 8.57 -11.43 12.50
N GLU A 29 8.87 -10.79 11.38
CA GLU A 29 7.87 -10.14 10.52
C GLU A 29 6.75 -11.10 10.09
N ALA A 30 7.07 -12.36 9.80
CA ALA A 30 6.10 -13.40 9.45
C ALA A 30 5.09 -13.75 10.56
N GLN A 31 5.40 -13.43 11.83
CA GLN A 31 4.52 -13.67 12.98
C GLN A 31 3.74 -12.41 13.40
N GLN A 32 4.01 -11.27 12.78
CA GLN A 32 3.25 -10.07 13.05
C GLN A 32 1.85 -10.15 12.46
N PRO A 33 0.85 -9.47 13.05
CA PRO A 33 -0.49 -9.43 12.51
C PRO A 33 -0.50 -8.82 11.09
N PRO A 34 -1.45 -9.20 10.23
CA PRO A 34 -1.62 -8.58 8.91
C PRO A 34 -1.70 -7.07 9.00
N ARG A 35 -1.18 -6.38 7.97
CA ARG A 35 -1.33 -4.93 7.80
C ARG A 35 -2.78 -4.59 7.46
N ASN A 36 -3.33 -3.57 8.11
CA ASN A 36 -4.61 -3.01 7.72
C ASN A 36 -4.35 -1.79 6.84
N VAL A 37 -4.82 -1.83 5.60
CA VAL A 37 -4.65 -0.74 4.64
C VAL A 37 -6.02 -0.20 4.26
N VAL A 38 -6.14 1.12 4.21
CA VAL A 38 -7.34 1.80 3.70
C VAL A 38 -7.00 2.44 2.36
N VAL A 39 -7.79 2.11 1.34
CA VAL A 39 -7.70 2.67 -0.01
C VAL A 39 -8.92 3.56 -0.25
N HIS A 40 -8.68 4.85 -0.41
CA HIS A 40 -9.68 5.85 -0.77
C HIS A 40 -9.73 5.99 -2.29
N LEU A 41 -10.87 5.70 -2.90
CA LEU A 41 -11.10 5.76 -4.33
C LEU A 41 -12.04 6.93 -4.65
N ASP A 42 -11.52 7.94 -5.34
CA ASP A 42 -12.27 9.14 -5.72
C ASP A 42 -12.51 9.14 -7.24
N ALA A 43 -13.70 8.72 -7.68
CA ALA A 43 -14.09 8.73 -9.09
C ALA A 43 -14.54 10.12 -9.53
N ALA A 44 -13.88 10.68 -10.52
CA ALA A 44 -14.27 11.97 -11.11
C ALA A 44 -15.65 11.89 -11.79
N PRO A 45 -16.40 13.00 -11.92
CA PRO A 45 -17.63 13.03 -12.68
C PRO A 45 -17.46 12.63 -14.15
N ARG A 46 -16.28 12.87 -14.73
CA ARG A 46 -15.89 12.40 -16.08
C ARG A 46 -15.01 11.15 -15.98
N LEU A 47 -15.52 10.13 -15.32
CA LEU A 47 -14.84 8.84 -15.17
C LEU A 47 -14.91 8.05 -16.48
N ASN A 48 -13.79 7.39 -16.88
CA ASN A 48 -13.77 6.33 -17.90
C ASN A 48 -14.56 6.70 -19.16
N VAL A 49 -14.24 7.80 -19.81
CA VAL A 49 -15.03 8.33 -20.94
C VAL A 49 -14.92 7.46 -22.19
N ASP A 50 -16.03 7.30 -22.91
CA ASP A 50 -16.05 6.69 -24.24
C ASP A 50 -15.62 7.69 -25.34
N ALA A 51 -15.56 7.22 -26.58
CA ALA A 51 -15.20 8.03 -27.74
C ALA A 51 -16.13 9.25 -27.98
N ARG A 52 -17.31 9.28 -27.37
CA ARG A 52 -18.26 10.39 -27.40
C ARG A 52 -18.14 11.31 -26.17
N GLY A 53 -17.15 11.05 -25.29
CA GLY A 53 -16.95 11.79 -24.05
C GLY A 53 -17.96 11.49 -22.95
N ARG A 54 -18.78 10.42 -23.07
CA ARG A 54 -19.74 10.03 -22.05
C ARG A 54 -19.04 9.27 -20.93
N PRO A 55 -19.28 9.63 -19.66
CA PRO A 55 -18.75 8.88 -18.51
C PRO A 55 -19.33 7.47 -18.45
N LEU A 56 -18.48 6.51 -18.10
CA LEU A 56 -18.83 5.09 -17.93
C LEU A 56 -18.46 4.64 -16.53
N ALA A 57 -19.05 3.54 -16.07
CA ALA A 57 -18.56 2.81 -14.92
C ALA A 57 -17.15 2.28 -15.19
N LEU A 58 -16.36 2.13 -14.12
CA LEU A 58 -14.96 1.68 -14.20
C LEU A 58 -14.74 0.49 -13.28
N LEU A 59 -14.22 -0.60 -13.83
CA LEU A 59 -13.73 -1.72 -13.05
C LEU A 59 -12.32 -1.42 -12.57
N VAL A 60 -12.13 -1.50 -11.25
CA VAL A 60 -10.84 -1.34 -10.57
C VAL A 60 -10.49 -2.66 -9.92
N ARG A 61 -9.25 -3.09 -10.05
CA ARG A 61 -8.70 -4.26 -9.35
C ARG A 61 -7.65 -3.85 -8.36
N ILE A 62 -7.77 -4.35 -7.13
CA ILE A 62 -6.76 -4.22 -6.08
C ILE A 62 -6.04 -5.55 -5.95
N TYR A 63 -4.72 -5.53 -6.00
CA TYR A 63 -3.83 -6.70 -6.01
C TYR A 63 -3.01 -6.76 -4.74
N LYS A 64 -2.90 -7.94 -4.16
CA LYS A 64 -1.90 -8.27 -3.13
C LYS A 64 -0.76 -9.01 -3.81
N LEU A 65 0.45 -8.45 -3.73
CA LEU A 65 1.60 -8.93 -4.51
C LEU A 65 2.80 -9.23 -3.61
N ARG A 66 3.53 -10.32 -3.93
CA ARG A 66 4.83 -10.61 -3.31
C ARG A 66 5.94 -9.76 -3.88
N GLN A 67 5.91 -9.52 -5.19
CA GLN A 67 6.84 -8.65 -5.90
C GLN A 67 6.06 -7.76 -6.86
N ARG A 68 6.59 -6.55 -7.11
CA ARG A 68 5.93 -5.60 -8.01
C ARG A 68 6.43 -5.67 -9.45
N GLY A 69 7.59 -6.30 -9.70
CA GLY A 69 8.27 -6.25 -10.99
C GLY A 69 7.43 -6.77 -12.14
N ALA A 70 6.85 -7.98 -12.03
CA ALA A 70 5.96 -8.55 -13.04
C ALA A 70 4.70 -7.66 -13.24
N PHE A 71 4.13 -7.14 -12.17
CA PHE A 71 2.97 -6.25 -12.20
C PHE A 71 3.26 -4.95 -12.96
N GLU A 72 4.42 -4.32 -12.73
CA GLU A 72 4.82 -3.07 -13.39
C GLU A 72 5.20 -3.27 -14.86
N GLN A 73 5.67 -4.45 -15.25
CA GLN A 73 6.08 -4.76 -16.62
C GLN A 73 4.95 -5.31 -17.50
N ALA A 74 3.91 -5.89 -16.88
CA ALA A 74 2.81 -6.49 -17.63
C ALA A 74 2.11 -5.45 -18.54
N PRO A 75 1.83 -5.76 -19.80
CA PRO A 75 1.09 -4.86 -20.69
C PRO A 75 -0.38 -4.75 -20.23
N TYR A 76 -1.05 -3.64 -20.58
CA TYR A 76 -2.47 -3.43 -20.25
C TYR A 76 -3.36 -4.60 -20.69
N ALA A 77 -3.10 -5.15 -21.87
CA ALA A 77 -3.86 -6.28 -22.42
C ALA A 77 -3.83 -7.53 -21.52
N ALA A 78 -2.77 -7.73 -20.72
CA ALA A 78 -2.70 -8.85 -19.79
C ALA A 78 -3.81 -8.78 -18.71
N PHE A 79 -4.19 -7.58 -18.30
CA PHE A 79 -5.22 -7.36 -17.28
C PHE A 79 -6.65 -7.47 -17.83
N LEU A 80 -6.84 -7.59 -19.15
CA LEU A 80 -8.16 -7.77 -19.77
C LEU A 80 -8.63 -9.24 -19.78
N SER A 81 -7.75 -10.18 -19.50
CA SER A 81 -8.05 -11.62 -19.46
C SER A 81 -7.54 -12.23 -18.15
N PRO A 82 -8.40 -12.93 -17.39
CA PRO A 82 -7.97 -13.58 -16.14
C PRO A 82 -6.87 -14.63 -16.34
N GLN A 83 -6.79 -15.26 -17.51
CA GLN A 83 -5.73 -16.20 -17.83
C GLN A 83 -4.41 -15.47 -18.09
N ALA A 84 -4.41 -14.46 -18.98
CA ALA A 84 -3.22 -13.67 -19.30
C ALA A 84 -2.67 -12.93 -18.06
N GLU A 85 -3.55 -12.47 -17.18
CA GLU A 85 -3.20 -11.85 -15.88
C GLU A 85 -2.43 -12.84 -15.00
N ARG A 86 -2.96 -14.06 -14.82
CA ARG A 86 -2.28 -15.09 -14.02
C ARG A 86 -0.94 -15.51 -14.63
N GLU A 87 -0.86 -15.60 -15.95
CA GLU A 87 0.39 -15.90 -16.65
C GLU A 87 1.43 -14.78 -16.50
N ALA A 88 1.00 -13.52 -16.60
CA ALA A 88 1.88 -12.36 -16.50
C ALA A 88 2.39 -12.13 -15.07
N LEU A 89 1.54 -12.31 -14.06
CA LEU A 89 1.88 -12.06 -12.66
C LEU A 89 2.45 -13.29 -11.94
N GLY A 90 2.11 -14.49 -12.41
CA GLY A 90 2.63 -15.75 -11.88
C GLY A 90 2.48 -15.90 -10.36
N ALA A 91 3.55 -16.33 -9.72
CA ALA A 91 3.59 -16.57 -8.27
C ALA A 91 3.59 -15.27 -7.43
N ASP A 92 3.79 -14.11 -8.06
CA ASP A 92 3.76 -12.82 -7.37
C ASP A 92 2.33 -12.40 -7.02
N LEU A 93 1.33 -12.89 -7.73
CA LEU A 93 -0.07 -12.64 -7.45
C LEU A 93 -0.54 -13.51 -6.28
N VAL A 94 -0.95 -12.87 -5.19
CA VAL A 94 -1.51 -13.56 -4.01
C VAL A 94 -3.04 -13.52 -4.04
N GLU A 95 -3.60 -12.35 -4.27
CA GLU A 95 -5.05 -12.14 -4.25
C GLU A 95 -5.42 -10.93 -5.12
N THR A 96 -6.59 -10.97 -5.72
CA THR A 96 -7.18 -9.87 -6.48
C THR A 96 -8.59 -9.59 -5.96
N ARG A 97 -8.91 -8.31 -5.78
CA ARG A 97 -10.25 -7.84 -5.43
C ARG A 97 -10.75 -6.90 -6.51
N GLU A 98 -11.97 -7.13 -6.99
CA GLU A 98 -12.64 -6.29 -8.01
C GLU A 98 -13.65 -5.34 -7.37
N ILE A 99 -13.68 -4.12 -7.88
CA ILE A 99 -14.56 -3.04 -7.43
C ILE A 99 -15.04 -2.29 -8.66
N THR A 100 -16.35 -2.10 -8.80
CA THR A 100 -16.91 -1.25 -9.84
C THR A 100 -17.29 0.09 -9.25
N LEU A 101 -16.79 1.18 -9.85
CA LEU A 101 -17.11 2.55 -9.48
C LEU A 101 -17.97 3.21 -10.57
N VAL A 102 -18.88 4.07 -10.14
CA VAL A 102 -19.65 4.93 -11.03
C VAL A 102 -19.13 6.37 -11.00
N PRO A 103 -19.34 7.19 -12.03
CA PRO A 103 -18.91 8.58 -12.07
C PRO A 103 -19.34 9.37 -10.83
N GLY A 104 -18.41 10.12 -10.23
CA GLY A 104 -18.63 10.92 -9.02
C GLY A 104 -18.69 10.14 -7.70
N GLN A 105 -18.50 8.82 -7.72
CA GLN A 105 -18.53 7.99 -6.51
C GLN A 105 -17.22 8.13 -5.71
N ARG A 106 -17.35 8.15 -4.38
CA ARG A 106 -16.25 7.96 -3.43
C ARG A 106 -16.46 6.67 -2.67
N LEU A 107 -15.39 5.92 -2.49
CA LEU A 107 -15.45 4.62 -1.82
C LEU A 107 -14.17 4.39 -1.01
N ASP A 108 -14.35 4.02 0.25
CA ASP A 108 -13.26 3.58 1.11
C ASP A 108 -13.25 2.05 1.17
N VAL A 109 -12.11 1.47 0.87
CA VAL A 109 -11.90 0.02 0.86
C VAL A 109 -10.86 -0.32 1.91
N SER A 110 -11.28 -1.03 2.96
CA SER A 110 -10.35 -1.61 3.93
C SER A 110 -9.94 -3.00 3.47
N ASP A 111 -8.65 -3.28 3.52
CA ASP A 111 -8.09 -4.58 3.18
C ASP A 111 -7.00 -5.01 4.18
N ARG A 112 -6.79 -6.32 4.29
CA ARG A 112 -5.77 -6.92 5.14
C ARG A 112 -4.71 -7.58 4.27
N LEU A 113 -3.47 -7.12 4.43
CA LEU A 113 -2.31 -7.66 3.72
C LEU A 113 -1.47 -8.48 4.69
N ALA A 114 -1.21 -9.73 4.33
CA ALA A 114 -0.27 -10.56 5.08
C ALA A 114 1.14 -9.95 4.99
N ARG A 115 2.01 -10.26 5.95
CA ARG A 115 3.36 -9.68 6.01
C ARG A 115 4.24 -10.12 4.85
N ASP A 116 3.95 -11.26 4.24
CA ASP A 116 4.62 -11.78 3.04
C ASP A 116 4.09 -11.19 1.72
N THR A 117 3.15 -10.25 1.80
CA THR A 117 2.62 -9.49 0.66
C THR A 117 2.97 -8.00 0.81
N PRO A 118 4.23 -7.61 0.52
CA PRO A 118 4.74 -6.27 0.77
C PRO A 118 4.24 -5.21 -0.21
N TRP A 119 3.47 -5.60 -1.25
CA TRP A 119 3.01 -4.67 -2.27
C TRP A 119 1.49 -4.72 -2.47
N LEU A 120 0.91 -3.54 -2.60
CA LEU A 120 -0.45 -3.30 -3.02
C LEU A 120 -0.43 -2.75 -4.45
N GLY A 121 -1.04 -3.44 -5.40
CA GLY A 121 -1.23 -2.98 -6.77
C GLY A 121 -2.66 -2.47 -6.98
N VAL A 122 -2.82 -1.48 -7.84
CA VAL A 122 -4.14 -1.01 -8.30
C VAL A 122 -4.11 -0.85 -9.80
N VAL A 123 -5.09 -1.46 -10.48
CA VAL A 123 -5.30 -1.35 -11.94
C VAL A 123 -6.70 -0.84 -12.18
N ALA A 124 -6.83 0.16 -13.04
CA ALA A 124 -8.10 0.65 -13.54
C ALA A 124 -8.29 0.23 -15.00
N LEU A 125 -9.35 -0.54 -15.27
CA LEU A 125 -9.64 -1.09 -16.58
C LEU A 125 -10.45 -0.09 -17.43
N PHE A 126 -9.79 0.99 -17.82
CA PHE A 126 -10.37 2.04 -18.66
C PHE A 126 -10.77 1.56 -20.05
N HIS A 127 -11.83 2.10 -20.60
CA HIS A 127 -12.26 1.86 -21.98
C HIS A 127 -11.20 2.28 -23.01
N ALA A 128 -10.56 3.42 -22.77
CA ALA A 128 -9.48 3.98 -23.60
C ALA A 128 -8.38 4.51 -22.67
N PRO A 129 -7.49 3.62 -22.15
CA PRO A 129 -6.48 4.02 -21.18
C PRO A 129 -5.46 4.99 -21.79
N ALA A 130 -4.96 5.90 -20.99
CA ALA A 130 -3.75 6.64 -21.35
C ALA A 130 -2.56 5.67 -21.48
N ALA A 131 -1.51 6.06 -22.21
CA ALA A 131 -0.30 5.25 -22.37
C ALA A 131 0.33 4.86 -21.01
N HIS A 132 0.17 5.74 -20.02
CA HIS A 132 0.65 5.54 -18.65
C HIS A 132 -0.44 5.98 -17.65
N GLY A 133 -0.30 5.55 -16.38
CA GLY A 133 -1.19 5.99 -15.30
C GLY A 133 -2.50 5.22 -15.18
N TRP A 134 -2.62 4.05 -15.77
CA TRP A 134 -3.75 3.13 -15.57
C TRP A 134 -3.51 2.11 -14.46
N ARG A 135 -2.27 2.05 -13.94
CA ARG A 135 -1.89 1.22 -12.79
C ARG A 135 -0.99 1.98 -11.83
N MET A 136 -0.97 1.56 -10.57
CA MET A 136 -0.08 2.04 -9.52
C MET A 136 0.28 0.90 -8.58
N ALA A 137 1.47 0.95 -7.97
CA ALA A 137 1.88 0.05 -6.91
C ALA A 137 2.31 0.88 -5.69
N PHE A 138 2.02 0.37 -4.49
CA PHE A 138 2.35 0.99 -3.22
C PHE A 138 3.03 -0.01 -2.30
N ALA A 139 4.01 0.44 -1.52
CA ALA A 139 4.55 -0.39 -0.45
C ALA A 139 3.48 -0.57 0.64
N ALA A 140 3.20 -1.81 1.02
CA ALA A 140 2.17 -2.13 1.99
C ALA A 140 2.44 -1.51 3.37
N ALA A 141 3.71 -1.32 3.75
CA ALA A 141 4.10 -0.66 4.98
C ALA A 141 3.72 0.83 4.99
N ASP A 142 3.96 1.53 3.87
CA ASP A 142 3.61 2.95 3.73
C ASP A 142 2.09 3.12 3.66
N ALA A 143 1.41 2.21 2.95
CA ALA A 143 -0.05 2.18 2.85
C ALA A 143 -0.73 1.91 4.20
N GLU A 144 -0.14 1.07 5.07
CA GLU A 144 -0.61 0.85 6.45
C GLU A 144 -0.52 2.12 7.31
N GLN A 145 0.55 2.89 7.14
CA GLN A 145 0.80 4.08 7.96
C GLN A 145 0.01 5.32 7.51
N ALA A 146 -0.10 5.52 6.21
CA ALA A 146 -0.61 6.77 5.64
C ALA A 146 -1.92 6.62 4.85
N GLY A 147 -2.41 5.37 4.64
CA GLY A 147 -3.47 5.09 3.69
C GLY A 147 -3.03 5.31 2.25
N VAL A 148 -3.91 5.01 1.30
CA VAL A 148 -3.72 5.24 -0.14
C VAL A 148 -4.90 6.03 -0.66
N THR A 149 -4.66 7.17 -1.32
CA THR A 149 -5.72 7.92 -1.99
C THR A 149 -5.48 7.91 -3.49
N ILE A 150 -6.48 7.50 -4.27
CA ILE A 150 -6.42 7.38 -5.72
C ILE A 150 -7.57 8.16 -6.34
N GLY A 151 -7.23 9.16 -7.15
CA GLY A 151 -8.17 9.82 -8.05
C GLY A 151 -8.30 9.03 -9.36
N LEU A 152 -9.53 8.76 -9.78
CA LEU A 152 -9.85 8.05 -11.02
C LEU A 152 -10.51 9.02 -11.99
N HIS A 153 -9.92 9.17 -13.18
CA HIS A 153 -10.32 10.21 -14.15
C HIS A 153 -10.84 9.62 -15.46
N ALA A 154 -10.80 10.39 -16.52
CA ALA A 154 -11.31 9.99 -17.84
C ALA A 154 -10.61 8.74 -18.41
N CYS A 155 -9.28 8.61 -18.21
CA CYS A 155 -8.46 7.51 -18.74
C CYS A 155 -7.18 7.24 -17.93
N SER A 156 -7.05 7.82 -16.73
CA SER A 156 -5.84 7.69 -15.90
C SER A 156 -6.17 7.81 -14.42
N LEU A 157 -5.22 7.36 -13.60
CA LEU A 157 -5.18 7.47 -12.15
C LEU A 157 -4.28 8.63 -11.72
N THR A 158 -4.55 9.19 -10.56
CA THR A 158 -3.64 10.08 -9.82
C THR A 158 -3.50 9.59 -8.38
N ALA A 159 -2.32 9.76 -7.80
CA ALA A 159 -2.14 9.58 -6.36
C ALA A 159 -2.45 10.88 -5.63
N GLY A 160 -3.26 10.78 -4.58
CA GLY A 160 -3.55 11.86 -3.65
C GLY A 160 -2.64 11.85 -2.43
N THR A 161 -3.16 12.33 -1.29
CA THR A 161 -2.46 12.28 0.00
C THR A 161 -2.36 10.83 0.51
N GLY A 162 -1.30 10.53 1.25
CA GLY A 162 -1.05 9.19 1.80
C GLY A 162 0.24 8.59 1.27
N ALA A 163 0.28 7.26 1.15
CA ALA A 163 1.44 6.55 0.63
C ALA A 163 1.74 6.97 -0.82
N ALA A 164 3.01 7.22 -1.11
CA ALA A 164 3.45 7.53 -2.45
C ALA A 164 3.48 6.26 -3.32
N PRO A 165 3.08 6.33 -4.60
CA PRO A 165 3.23 5.21 -5.51
C PRO A 165 4.71 4.93 -5.75
N ALA A 166 5.05 3.64 -5.86
CA ALA A 166 6.38 3.19 -6.24
C ALA A 166 6.50 3.17 -7.76
N GLY A 167 7.71 3.43 -8.28
CA GLY A 167 7.96 3.43 -9.73
C GLY A 167 7.61 4.75 -10.41
N ASP A 168 7.03 4.66 -11.61
CA ASP A 168 6.68 5.84 -12.40
C ASP A 168 5.64 6.71 -11.67
N VAL A 169 6.01 7.93 -11.38
CA VAL A 169 5.10 8.91 -10.78
C VAL A 169 4.02 9.26 -11.81
N PRO A 170 2.74 9.23 -11.44
CA PRO A 170 1.66 9.64 -12.32
C PRO A 170 1.90 11.05 -12.86
N ARG A 171 1.76 11.22 -14.17
CA ARG A 171 1.91 12.52 -14.80
C ARG A 171 0.77 13.45 -14.38
N PRO A 172 1.01 14.77 -14.32
CA PRO A 172 -0.07 15.74 -14.15
C PRO A 172 -1.16 15.52 -15.19
N LEU A 173 -2.43 15.62 -14.79
CA LEU A 173 -3.59 15.38 -15.68
C LEU A 173 -3.58 16.23 -16.95
N SER A 174 -2.98 17.42 -16.90
CA SER A 174 -2.81 18.30 -18.06
C SER A 174 -1.94 17.72 -19.18
N LEU A 175 -1.13 16.68 -18.87
CA LEU A 175 -0.25 16.02 -19.83
C LEU A 175 -0.77 14.61 -20.22
N VAL A 176 -1.95 14.23 -19.74
CA VAL A 176 -2.54 12.93 -20.02
C VAL A 176 -3.46 13.01 -21.22
N HIS A 177 -3.18 12.19 -22.23
CA HIS A 177 -4.02 12.03 -23.42
C HIS A 177 -4.65 10.64 -23.38
N CYS A 178 -5.98 10.58 -23.49
CA CYS A 178 -6.71 9.32 -23.69
C CYS A 178 -6.49 8.83 -25.13
N GLN A 179 -6.34 7.53 -25.32
CA GLN A 179 -6.17 6.90 -26.63
C GLN A 179 -7.51 6.65 -27.32
#